data_e4d32de31ad4cf29c13cc17e6ac8bf9c
#
_entry.id   e4d32de31ad4cf29c13cc17e6ac8bf9c
#
_cell.length_a   1.000
_cell.length_b   1.000
_cell.length_c   1.000
_cell.angle_alpha   90.00
_cell.angle_beta   90.00
_cell.angle_gamma   90.00
#
_symmetry.space_group_name_H-M   'P 1'
#
loop_
_entity.id
_entity.type
_entity.pdbx_description
1 polymer ?
#
loop_
_entity_poly.entity_id
_entity_poly.type
_entity_poly.pdbx_seq_one_letter_code
_entity_poly.pdbx_strand_id
1 'polypeptide(L)'
;MKTETVLDTSVRLLRLLALLPTRAAWSGPELADRLGVTTRTVRNDVERLRLLGYQVLSAPGAAGGYRLGAGSALPPLLLDDDEATAVALSLRAATGGTVAGAEEASLRALTKLDAVLPARLRARADALRTAVVSVPAGGPSVDPQALADVATAVRDRRGLRLEYRTHDGRTDVRTVEPHRLVHVGRRWYLLAFDTGRDDWRTFRMDRLRLRTPGGPRFGPREVPGGDAVAHVLRGVGSVAWEHPARVRLHAPAAAMAARLTPAAGVLTDDGPDACVLETGGASLANLVGFLLSLEVELTVLDPPALRETLASAGERAARASRAVRAGEEAVENATTFTSKNGQNLLS
;
A
#
# COMPACT_ATOMS: atom_id res chain seq x y z
N MET A 1 -19.96 51.80 2.54
CA MET A 1 -20.47 50.99 3.66
C MET A 1 -21.08 49.65 3.29
N LYS A 2 -21.76 49.45 2.17
CA LYS A 2 -22.35 48.12 1.81
C LYS A 2 -21.31 47.09 1.34
N THR A 3 -20.21 47.49 0.78
CA THR A 3 -19.18 46.56 0.20
C THR A 3 -18.33 45.90 1.29
N GLU A 4 -17.96 46.58 2.34
CA GLU A 4 -17.21 46.04 3.49
C GLU A 4 -18.01 44.96 4.23
N THR A 5 -19.32 45.17 4.45
CA THR A 5 -20.16 44.21 5.14
C THR A 5 -20.38 42.91 4.36
N VAL A 6 -20.31 42.95 3.02
CA VAL A 6 -20.44 41.76 2.14
C VAL A 6 -19.15 40.97 2.13
N LEU A 7 -18.00 41.63 2.07
CA LEU A 7 -16.66 41.00 2.13
C LEU A 7 -16.46 40.31 3.50
N ASP A 8 -16.84 40.95 4.60
CA ASP A 8 -16.81 40.36 5.95
C ASP A 8 -17.64 39.08 6.04
N THR A 9 -18.82 39.09 5.43
CA THR A 9 -19.72 37.94 5.44
C THR A 9 -19.13 36.76 4.62
N SER A 10 -18.55 37.03 3.44
CA SER A 10 -17.98 35.98 2.60
C SER A 10 -16.74 35.36 3.28
N VAL A 11 -15.86 36.17 3.84
CA VAL A 11 -14.70 35.69 4.61
C VAL A 11 -15.13 34.84 5.80
N ARG A 12 -16.19 35.28 6.52
CA ARG A 12 -16.70 34.55 7.67
C ARG A 12 -17.34 33.20 7.27
N LEU A 13 -18.07 33.13 6.15
CA LEU A 13 -18.64 31.89 5.62
C LEU A 13 -17.54 30.88 5.27
N LEU A 14 -16.45 31.33 4.64
CA LEU A 14 -15.29 30.47 4.33
C LEU A 14 -14.61 29.98 5.62
N ARG A 15 -14.45 30.83 6.64
CA ARG A 15 -13.90 30.44 7.94
C ARG A 15 -14.81 29.43 8.66
N LEU A 16 -16.13 29.64 8.64
CA LEU A 16 -17.09 28.69 9.20
C LEU A 16 -17.00 27.33 8.48
N LEU A 17 -16.92 27.35 7.16
CA LEU A 17 -16.80 26.14 6.35
C LEU A 17 -15.49 25.39 6.63
N ALA A 18 -14.40 26.10 6.89
CA ALA A 18 -13.11 25.51 7.29
C ALA A 18 -13.14 24.91 8.70
N LEU A 19 -13.88 25.52 9.64
CA LEU A 19 -13.99 25.02 11.01
C LEU A 19 -14.86 23.75 11.12
N LEU A 20 -15.97 23.68 10.39
CA LEU A 20 -16.94 22.60 10.52
C LEU A 20 -16.35 21.18 10.39
N PRO A 21 -15.39 20.90 9.49
CA PRO A 21 -14.80 19.54 9.34
C PRO A 21 -13.80 19.18 10.44
N THR A 22 -13.26 20.14 11.20
CA THR A 22 -12.16 19.88 12.14
C THR A 22 -12.59 19.13 13.41
N ARG A 23 -13.90 19.00 13.65
CA ARG A 23 -14.48 18.25 14.77
C ARG A 23 -15.78 17.56 14.36
N ALA A 24 -16.14 16.51 15.10
CA ALA A 24 -17.38 15.77 14.88
C ALA A 24 -18.65 16.63 15.04
N ALA A 25 -18.61 17.63 15.92
CA ALA A 25 -19.66 18.64 16.09
C ALA A 25 -19.09 19.90 16.77
N TRP A 26 -19.69 21.04 16.49
CA TRP A 26 -19.39 22.34 17.08
C TRP A 26 -20.63 22.93 17.72
N SER A 27 -20.55 23.38 18.96
CA SER A 27 -21.65 24.14 19.56
C SER A 27 -21.78 25.54 18.95
N GLY A 28 -22.98 26.10 18.97
CA GLY A 28 -23.23 27.46 18.49
C GLY A 28 -22.38 28.53 19.21
N PRO A 29 -22.26 28.51 20.55
CA PRO A 29 -21.37 29.41 21.29
C PRO A 29 -19.90 29.29 20.91
N GLU A 30 -19.33 28.07 20.76
CA GLU A 30 -17.93 27.88 20.34
C GLU A 30 -17.65 28.45 18.95
N LEU A 31 -18.55 28.23 17.98
CA LEU A 31 -18.44 28.84 16.67
C LEU A 31 -18.52 30.36 16.72
N ALA A 32 -19.42 30.88 17.54
CA ALA A 32 -19.58 32.34 17.72
C ALA A 32 -18.30 32.99 18.27
N ASP A 33 -17.68 32.35 19.28
CA ASP A 33 -16.43 32.79 19.88
C ASP A 33 -15.28 32.73 18.85
N ARG A 34 -15.13 31.61 18.17
CA ARG A 34 -14.06 31.41 17.14
C ARG A 34 -14.16 32.37 15.96
N LEU A 35 -15.37 32.75 15.58
CA LEU A 35 -15.65 33.66 14.45
C LEU A 35 -15.76 35.11 14.87
N GLY A 36 -15.73 35.42 16.18
CA GLY A 36 -15.91 36.77 16.73
C GLY A 36 -17.30 37.36 16.46
N VAL A 37 -18.36 36.55 16.49
CA VAL A 37 -19.75 36.95 16.16
C VAL A 37 -20.73 36.41 17.16
N THR A 38 -22.01 36.77 17.01
CA THR A 38 -23.09 36.23 17.87
C THR A 38 -23.53 34.84 17.36
N THR A 39 -24.13 34.04 18.24
CA THR A 39 -24.76 32.76 17.88
C THR A 39 -25.90 32.93 16.87
N ARG A 40 -26.57 34.09 16.84
CA ARG A 40 -27.56 34.47 15.83
C ARG A 40 -26.89 34.59 14.45
N THR A 41 -25.73 35.20 14.38
CA THR A 41 -24.94 35.35 13.13
C THR A 41 -24.50 33.98 12.64
N VAL A 42 -23.99 33.11 13.52
CA VAL A 42 -23.64 31.74 13.18
C VAL A 42 -24.83 30.99 12.57
N ARG A 43 -26.00 31.09 13.15
CA ARG A 43 -27.21 30.46 12.62
C ARG A 43 -27.56 30.95 11.21
N ASN A 44 -27.49 32.24 10.98
CA ASN A 44 -27.73 32.84 9.66
C ASN A 44 -26.67 32.38 8.63
N ASP A 45 -25.43 32.28 9.04
CA ASP A 45 -24.35 31.85 8.17
C ASP A 45 -24.47 30.33 7.83
N VAL A 46 -24.90 29.51 8.77
CA VAL A 46 -25.25 28.10 8.51
C VAL A 46 -26.38 27.99 7.48
N GLU A 47 -27.45 28.81 7.61
CA GLU A 47 -28.54 28.81 6.61
C GLU A 47 -28.02 29.23 5.22
N ARG A 48 -27.11 30.20 5.15
CA ARG A 48 -26.48 30.60 3.88
C ARG A 48 -25.63 29.48 3.26
N LEU A 49 -24.86 28.75 4.08
CA LEU A 49 -24.13 27.56 3.61
C LEU A 49 -25.07 26.48 3.08
N ARG A 50 -26.22 26.27 3.73
CA ARG A 50 -27.28 25.36 3.24
C ARG A 50 -27.82 25.80 1.87
N LEU A 51 -28.09 27.09 1.69
CA LEU A 51 -28.52 27.64 0.41
C LEU A 51 -27.47 27.52 -0.69
N LEU A 52 -26.18 27.52 -0.31
CA LEU A 52 -25.06 27.24 -1.23
C LEU A 52 -24.86 25.75 -1.53
N GLY A 53 -25.72 24.86 -0.97
CA GLY A 53 -25.67 23.43 -1.23
C GLY A 53 -24.84 22.62 -0.23
N TYR A 54 -24.29 23.24 0.82
CA TYR A 54 -23.57 22.53 1.86
C TYR A 54 -24.53 21.89 2.85
N GLN A 55 -24.38 20.60 3.11
CA GLN A 55 -25.20 19.90 4.11
C GLN A 55 -24.64 20.17 5.52
N VAL A 56 -25.10 21.24 6.15
CA VAL A 56 -24.80 21.51 7.57
C VAL A 56 -25.92 20.96 8.42
N LEU A 57 -25.64 19.89 9.14
CA LEU A 57 -26.59 19.27 10.08
C LEU A 57 -26.56 20.00 11.42
N SER A 58 -27.71 20.15 12.05
CA SER A 58 -27.84 20.71 13.41
C SER A 58 -28.55 19.71 14.30
N ALA A 59 -28.03 19.49 15.51
CA ALA A 59 -28.67 18.71 16.54
C ALA A 59 -29.11 19.68 17.68
N PRO A 60 -30.35 19.62 18.16
CA PRO A 60 -30.81 20.43 19.29
C PRO A 60 -30.29 19.87 20.64
N GLY A 61 -30.26 20.74 21.68
CA GLY A 61 -29.90 20.37 23.04
C GLY A 61 -28.55 20.88 23.52
N ALA A 62 -28.22 20.70 24.79
CA ALA A 62 -26.98 21.15 25.41
C ALA A 62 -25.72 20.46 24.83
N ALA A 63 -25.86 19.21 24.38
CA ALA A 63 -24.84 18.45 23.64
C ALA A 63 -25.02 18.56 22.11
N GLY A 64 -25.96 19.38 21.66
CA GLY A 64 -26.26 19.63 20.26
C GLY A 64 -25.26 20.60 19.63
N GLY A 65 -25.22 20.61 18.28
CA GLY A 65 -24.31 21.51 17.58
C GLY A 65 -24.44 21.40 16.08
N TYR A 66 -23.54 22.05 15.41
CA TYR A 66 -23.42 22.04 13.94
C TYR A 66 -22.32 21.08 13.51
N ARG A 67 -22.60 20.30 12.49
CA ARG A 67 -21.62 19.44 11.82
C ARG A 67 -21.82 19.44 10.33
N LEU A 68 -20.75 19.25 9.60
CA LEU A 68 -20.84 19.06 8.16
C LEU A 68 -21.37 17.64 7.88
N GLY A 69 -22.44 17.54 7.09
CA GLY A 69 -22.96 16.26 6.61
C GLY A 69 -22.22 15.80 5.37
N ALA A 70 -22.34 14.50 5.04
CA ALA A 70 -21.85 13.98 3.76
C ALA A 70 -22.72 14.54 2.63
N GLY A 71 -22.11 15.34 1.77
CA GLY A 71 -22.77 15.94 0.59
C GLY A 71 -22.30 15.29 -0.70
N SER A 72 -22.96 15.66 -1.82
CA SER A 72 -22.60 15.20 -3.16
C SER A 72 -21.29 15.81 -3.70
N ALA A 73 -20.78 16.86 -3.08
CA ALA A 73 -19.49 17.49 -3.41
C ALA A 73 -18.67 17.72 -2.14
N LEU A 74 -17.35 17.61 -2.27
CA LEU A 74 -16.44 17.99 -1.20
C LEU A 74 -16.48 19.53 -1.04
N PRO A 75 -16.56 20.04 0.21
CA PRO A 75 -16.40 21.47 0.45
C PRO A 75 -14.98 21.92 0.10
N PRO A 76 -14.73 23.23 -0.11
CA PRO A 76 -13.38 23.74 -0.23
C PRO A 76 -12.54 23.30 0.96
N LEU A 77 -11.44 22.58 0.68
CA LEU A 77 -10.46 22.20 1.68
C LEU A 77 -9.42 23.32 1.77
N LEU A 78 -9.24 23.90 2.95
CA LEU A 78 -8.11 24.76 3.23
C LEU A 78 -6.94 23.87 3.62
N LEU A 79 -6.01 23.70 2.70
CA LEU A 79 -4.76 22.98 2.91
C LEU A 79 -3.67 24.00 3.20
N ASP A 80 -2.83 23.71 4.19
CA ASP A 80 -1.57 24.42 4.34
C ASP A 80 -0.55 23.95 3.29
N ASP A 81 0.65 24.57 3.31
CA ASP A 81 1.69 24.30 2.32
C ASP A 81 2.18 22.86 2.34
N ASP A 82 2.33 22.28 3.52
CA ASP A 82 2.83 20.91 3.70
C ASP A 82 1.76 19.89 3.33
N GLU A 83 0.51 20.14 3.71
CA GLU A 83 -0.64 19.33 3.34
C GLU A 83 -0.86 19.32 1.82
N ALA A 84 -0.81 20.50 1.18
CA ALA A 84 -0.96 20.62 -0.26
C ALA A 84 0.17 19.89 -1.01
N THR A 85 1.41 19.98 -0.51
CA THR A 85 2.56 19.26 -1.07
C THR A 85 2.41 17.76 -0.90
N ALA A 86 2.00 17.30 0.30
CA ALA A 86 1.78 15.88 0.58
C ALA A 86 0.69 15.28 -0.32
N VAL A 87 -0.43 16.00 -0.53
CA VAL A 87 -1.51 15.58 -1.43
C VAL A 87 -1.01 15.50 -2.87
N ALA A 88 -0.27 16.50 -3.36
CA ALA A 88 0.28 16.48 -4.70
C ALA A 88 1.23 15.31 -4.94
N LEU A 89 2.14 15.02 -3.99
CA LEU A 89 3.05 13.88 -4.04
C LEU A 89 2.30 12.54 -4.02
N SER A 90 1.29 12.41 -3.17
CA SER A 90 0.49 11.19 -3.04
C SER A 90 -0.31 10.90 -4.32
N LEU A 91 -0.91 11.93 -4.93
CA LEU A 91 -1.61 11.79 -6.20
C LEU A 91 -0.66 11.39 -7.33
N ARG A 92 0.57 11.89 -7.36
CA ARG A 92 1.60 11.46 -8.32
C ARG A 92 2.02 10.01 -8.10
N ALA A 93 2.25 9.60 -6.87
CA ALA A 93 2.57 8.22 -6.56
C ALA A 93 1.45 7.25 -6.98
N ALA A 94 0.20 7.71 -6.95
CA ALA A 94 -0.96 6.93 -7.36
C ALA A 94 -1.05 6.72 -8.89
N THR A 95 -0.33 7.48 -9.73
CA THR A 95 -0.34 7.30 -11.21
C THR A 95 0.28 5.97 -11.66
N GLY A 96 1.05 5.28 -10.83
CA GLY A 96 1.50 3.90 -11.07
C GLY A 96 0.72 2.87 -10.24
N GLY A 97 -0.47 3.20 -9.77
CA GLY A 97 -1.23 2.46 -8.76
C GLY A 97 -1.86 1.16 -9.26
N THR A 98 -2.40 0.42 -8.30
CA THR A 98 -3.00 -0.91 -8.48
C THR A 98 -4.54 -0.86 -8.55
N VAL A 99 -5.12 0.34 -8.62
CA VAL A 99 -6.56 0.59 -8.70
C VAL A 99 -6.90 1.15 -10.07
N ALA A 100 -7.82 0.51 -10.77
CA ALA A 100 -8.22 0.92 -12.13
C ALA A 100 -8.84 2.33 -12.12
N GLY A 101 -8.47 3.15 -13.09
CA GLY A 101 -8.98 4.54 -13.22
C GLY A 101 -8.45 5.53 -12.18
N ALA A 102 -7.70 5.07 -11.16
CA ALA A 102 -7.09 5.96 -10.16
C ALA A 102 -6.04 6.88 -10.79
N GLU A 103 -5.34 6.42 -11.82
CA GLU A 103 -4.35 7.21 -12.55
C GLU A 103 -4.98 8.46 -13.19
N GLU A 104 -6.03 8.28 -14.01
CA GLU A 104 -6.73 9.40 -14.63
C GLU A 104 -7.39 10.33 -13.61
N ALA A 105 -7.97 9.78 -12.54
CA ALA A 105 -8.57 10.58 -11.48
C ALA A 105 -7.50 11.40 -10.74
N SER A 106 -6.33 10.81 -10.47
CA SER A 106 -5.19 11.48 -9.84
C SER A 106 -4.64 12.60 -10.72
N LEU A 107 -4.51 12.37 -12.04
CA LEU A 107 -4.06 13.41 -12.99
C LEU A 107 -5.06 14.57 -13.04
N ARG A 108 -6.38 14.29 -13.12
CA ARG A 108 -7.41 15.34 -13.07
C ARG A 108 -7.38 16.13 -11.75
N ALA A 109 -7.16 15.45 -10.63
CA ALA A 109 -7.04 16.10 -9.31
C ALA A 109 -5.77 16.96 -9.23
N LEU A 110 -4.64 16.47 -9.71
CA LEU A 110 -3.39 17.22 -9.80
C LEU A 110 -3.54 18.49 -10.64
N THR A 111 -4.17 18.39 -11.82
CA THR A 111 -4.42 19.57 -12.67
C THR A 111 -5.23 20.65 -11.94
N LYS A 112 -6.26 20.24 -11.16
CA LYS A 112 -7.05 21.19 -10.37
C LYS A 112 -6.22 21.79 -9.23
N LEU A 113 -5.41 20.97 -8.56
CA LEU A 113 -4.54 21.43 -7.47
C LEU A 113 -3.48 22.40 -7.98
N ASP A 114 -2.80 22.08 -9.08
CA ASP A 114 -1.77 22.92 -9.72
C ASP A 114 -2.34 24.30 -10.13
N ALA A 115 -3.60 24.37 -10.53
CA ALA A 115 -4.26 25.63 -10.90
C ALA A 115 -4.45 26.59 -9.73
N VAL A 116 -4.56 26.07 -8.49
CA VAL A 116 -4.82 26.87 -7.28
C VAL A 116 -3.59 27.01 -6.38
N LEU A 117 -2.53 26.23 -6.60
CA LEU A 117 -1.30 26.31 -5.82
C LEU A 117 -0.60 27.67 -5.97
N PRO A 118 -0.11 28.28 -4.87
CA PRO A 118 0.78 29.43 -4.92
C PRO A 118 2.03 29.17 -5.78
N ALA A 119 2.57 30.19 -6.44
CA ALA A 119 3.71 30.04 -7.37
C ALA A 119 4.92 29.31 -6.76
N ARG A 120 5.23 29.56 -5.47
CA ARG A 120 6.34 28.90 -4.74
C ARG A 120 6.11 27.38 -4.56
N LEU A 121 4.88 26.95 -4.29
CA LEU A 121 4.55 25.54 -4.14
C LEU A 121 4.47 24.83 -5.48
N ARG A 122 3.98 25.52 -6.50
CA ARG A 122 3.98 25.05 -7.89
C ARG A 122 5.40 24.78 -8.38
N ALA A 123 6.34 25.71 -8.14
CA ALA A 123 7.75 25.50 -8.49
C ALA A 123 8.36 24.28 -7.78
N ARG A 124 8.00 24.04 -6.50
CA ARG A 124 8.45 22.86 -5.74
C ARG A 124 7.85 21.57 -6.28
N ALA A 125 6.57 21.57 -6.62
CA ALA A 125 5.88 20.44 -7.25
C ALA A 125 6.45 20.13 -8.65
N ASP A 126 6.78 21.16 -9.44
CA ASP A 126 7.40 21.03 -10.76
C ASP A 126 8.85 20.51 -10.69
N ALA A 127 9.65 20.96 -9.71
CA ALA A 127 10.98 20.42 -9.48
C ALA A 127 10.94 18.92 -9.18
N LEU A 128 10.00 18.48 -8.33
CA LEU A 128 9.77 17.05 -8.07
C LEU A 128 9.30 16.30 -9.32
N ARG A 129 8.45 16.92 -10.15
CA ARG A 129 7.99 16.34 -11.41
C ARG A 129 9.14 16.08 -12.39
N THR A 130 10.10 16.99 -12.44
CA THR A 130 11.26 16.89 -13.34
C THR A 130 12.30 15.90 -12.82
N ALA A 131 12.46 15.83 -11.48
CA ALA A 131 13.46 14.96 -10.84
C ALA A 131 13.01 13.50 -10.67
N VAL A 132 11.70 13.24 -10.61
CA VAL A 132 11.15 11.90 -10.37
C VAL A 132 10.59 11.29 -11.65
N VAL A 133 11.26 10.28 -12.14
CA VAL A 133 10.75 9.43 -13.23
C VAL A 133 10.06 8.23 -12.61
N SER A 134 8.74 8.15 -12.74
CA SER A 134 8.01 6.95 -12.34
C SER A 134 8.18 5.88 -13.41
N VAL A 135 8.76 4.75 -13.04
CA VAL A 135 8.79 3.56 -13.91
C VAL A 135 7.43 2.87 -13.76
N PRO A 136 6.62 2.78 -14.84
CA PRO A 136 5.37 2.05 -14.78
C PRO A 136 5.67 0.58 -14.48
N ALA A 137 5.43 0.16 -13.27
CA ALA A 137 5.55 -1.25 -12.92
C ALA A 137 4.22 -1.91 -13.29
N GLY A 138 4.17 -2.62 -14.40
CA GLY A 138 3.02 -3.40 -14.84
C GLY A 138 2.49 -4.31 -13.73
N GLY A 139 1.21 -4.63 -13.78
CA GLY A 139 0.59 -5.51 -12.80
C GLY A 139 -0.93 -5.45 -12.87
N PRO A 140 -1.63 -6.35 -12.19
CA PRO A 140 -3.08 -6.36 -12.19
C PRO A 140 -3.62 -5.13 -11.46
N SER A 141 -4.65 -4.53 -12.01
CA SER A 141 -5.44 -3.47 -11.38
C SER A 141 -6.74 -4.04 -10.82
N VAL A 142 -7.26 -3.41 -9.77
CA VAL A 142 -8.51 -3.77 -9.11
C VAL A 142 -9.55 -2.67 -9.34
N ASP A 143 -10.77 -3.07 -9.60
CA ASP A 143 -11.90 -2.15 -9.71
C ASP A 143 -12.13 -1.41 -8.37
N PRO A 144 -12.10 -0.06 -8.36
CA PRO A 144 -12.33 0.71 -7.14
C PRO A 144 -13.70 0.47 -6.53
N GLN A 145 -14.74 0.18 -7.34
CA GLN A 145 -16.07 -0.12 -6.84
C GLN A 145 -16.07 -1.46 -6.09
N ALA A 146 -15.40 -2.48 -6.61
CA ALA A 146 -15.26 -3.76 -5.92
C ALA A 146 -14.52 -3.62 -4.57
N LEU A 147 -13.49 -2.76 -4.49
CA LEU A 147 -12.81 -2.46 -3.22
C LEU A 147 -13.76 -1.78 -2.22
N ALA A 148 -14.55 -0.79 -2.68
CA ALA A 148 -15.50 -0.07 -1.84
C ALA A 148 -16.63 -0.98 -1.34
N ASP A 149 -17.15 -1.84 -2.19
CA ASP A 149 -18.22 -2.79 -1.86
C ASP A 149 -17.73 -3.82 -0.82
N VAL A 150 -16.52 -4.37 -1.01
CA VAL A 150 -15.91 -5.28 -0.04
C VAL A 150 -15.62 -4.57 1.28
N ALA A 151 -15.08 -3.34 1.25
CA ALA A 151 -14.84 -2.56 2.47
C ALA A 151 -16.13 -2.29 3.24
N THR A 152 -17.21 -1.99 2.53
CA THR A 152 -18.55 -1.82 3.10
C THR A 152 -19.05 -3.11 3.74
N ALA A 153 -18.90 -4.24 3.04
CA ALA A 153 -19.31 -5.54 3.57
C ALA A 153 -18.50 -5.96 4.82
N VAL A 154 -17.19 -5.66 4.87
CA VAL A 154 -16.35 -5.84 6.06
C VAL A 154 -16.87 -5.02 7.23
N ARG A 155 -17.10 -3.71 7.03
CA ARG A 155 -17.60 -2.80 8.06
C ARG A 155 -18.95 -3.27 8.61
N ASP A 156 -19.88 -3.63 7.73
CA ASP A 156 -21.25 -3.98 8.06
C ASP A 156 -21.43 -5.45 8.45
N ARG A 157 -20.34 -6.24 8.42
CA ARG A 157 -20.30 -7.69 8.64
C ARG A 157 -21.35 -8.43 7.79
N ARG A 158 -21.38 -8.14 6.51
CA ARG A 158 -22.24 -8.80 5.55
C ARG A 158 -21.46 -9.81 4.73
N GLY A 159 -22.00 -11.02 4.62
CA GLY A 159 -21.46 -12.04 3.76
C GLY A 159 -21.40 -11.60 2.30
N LEU A 160 -20.40 -12.06 1.58
CA LEU A 160 -20.25 -11.84 0.15
C LEU A 160 -20.39 -13.15 -0.60
N ARG A 161 -21.02 -13.05 -1.77
CA ARG A 161 -20.99 -14.09 -2.77
C ARG A 161 -20.08 -13.65 -3.88
N LEU A 162 -19.08 -14.44 -4.21
CA LEU A 162 -18.08 -14.07 -5.19
C LEU A 162 -17.77 -15.21 -6.15
N GLU A 163 -17.44 -14.84 -7.36
CA GLU A 163 -16.84 -15.72 -8.34
C GLU A 163 -15.33 -15.52 -8.28
N TYR A 164 -14.58 -16.61 -8.07
CA TYR A 164 -13.14 -16.56 -7.91
C TYR A 164 -12.44 -17.42 -8.95
N ARG A 165 -11.52 -16.78 -9.71
CA ARG A 165 -10.64 -17.47 -10.64
C ARG A 165 -9.42 -17.97 -9.90
N THR A 166 -9.30 -19.26 -9.74
CA THR A 166 -8.17 -19.92 -9.08
C THR A 166 -6.89 -19.81 -9.90
N HIS A 167 -5.78 -20.23 -9.33
CA HIS A 167 -4.46 -20.16 -9.99
C HIS A 167 -4.42 -21.05 -11.27
N ASP A 168 -5.07 -22.21 -11.23
CA ASP A 168 -5.20 -23.17 -12.34
C ASP A 168 -6.23 -22.78 -13.40
N GLY A 169 -6.77 -21.54 -13.30
CA GLY A 169 -7.71 -20.99 -14.28
C GLY A 169 -9.16 -21.37 -14.08
N ARG A 170 -9.49 -22.26 -13.14
CA ARG A 170 -10.88 -22.63 -12.83
C ARG A 170 -11.60 -21.48 -12.17
N THR A 171 -12.90 -21.44 -12.37
CA THR A 171 -13.76 -20.44 -11.76
C THR A 171 -14.73 -21.13 -10.81
N ASP A 172 -14.70 -20.74 -9.55
CA ASP A 172 -15.54 -21.26 -8.48
C ASP A 172 -16.40 -20.15 -7.88
N VAL A 173 -17.65 -20.47 -7.56
CA VAL A 173 -18.50 -19.58 -6.77
C VAL A 173 -18.28 -19.87 -5.29
N ARG A 174 -18.03 -18.82 -4.51
CA ARG A 174 -17.77 -18.89 -3.07
C ARG A 174 -18.74 -18.01 -2.30
N THR A 175 -19.10 -18.46 -1.12
CA THR A 175 -19.78 -17.64 -0.11
C THR A 175 -18.81 -17.42 1.02
N VAL A 176 -18.52 -16.16 1.33
CA VAL A 176 -17.48 -15.81 2.30
C VAL A 176 -17.95 -14.74 3.28
N GLU A 177 -17.41 -14.76 4.48
CA GLU A 177 -17.53 -13.73 5.49
C GLU A 177 -16.27 -12.84 5.42
N PRO A 178 -16.36 -11.63 4.83
CA PRO A 178 -15.19 -10.78 4.62
C PRO A 178 -14.69 -10.19 5.94
N HIS A 179 -13.37 -10.18 6.15
CA HIS A 179 -12.78 -9.76 7.41
C HIS A 179 -11.84 -8.57 7.26
N ARG A 180 -10.88 -8.60 6.32
CA ARG A 180 -9.92 -7.52 6.08
C ARG A 180 -9.52 -7.43 4.60
N LEU A 181 -9.32 -6.19 4.14
CA LEU A 181 -8.58 -5.91 2.92
C LEU A 181 -7.12 -5.60 3.30
N VAL A 182 -6.18 -6.26 2.64
CA VAL A 182 -4.74 -6.09 2.87
C VAL A 182 -4.06 -5.76 1.55
N HIS A 183 -3.30 -4.68 1.52
CA HIS A 183 -2.50 -4.28 0.36
C HIS A 183 -1.04 -4.68 0.59
N VAL A 184 -0.51 -5.56 -0.26
CA VAL A 184 0.85 -6.07 -0.16
C VAL A 184 1.56 -5.83 -1.49
N GLY A 185 2.58 -4.98 -1.48
CA GLY A 185 3.31 -4.61 -2.67
C GLY A 185 2.39 -3.96 -3.71
N ARG A 186 2.07 -4.69 -4.77
CA ARG A 186 1.21 -4.22 -5.88
C ARG A 186 -0.11 -4.99 -5.99
N ARG A 187 -0.54 -5.65 -4.93
CA ARG A 187 -1.74 -6.51 -4.97
C ARG A 187 -2.62 -6.29 -3.76
N TRP A 188 -3.91 -6.35 -4.00
CA TRP A 188 -4.94 -6.30 -2.97
C TRP A 188 -5.44 -7.70 -2.67
N TYR A 189 -5.60 -8.00 -1.41
CA TYR A 189 -6.06 -9.28 -0.89
C TYR A 189 -7.23 -9.08 0.04
N LEU A 190 -8.22 -9.96 -0.08
CA LEU A 190 -9.31 -10.09 0.87
C LEU A 190 -9.04 -11.30 1.76
N LEU A 191 -8.89 -11.09 3.06
CA LEU A 191 -8.99 -12.14 4.07
C LEU A 191 -10.44 -12.36 4.40
N ALA A 192 -10.92 -13.59 4.24
CA ALA A 192 -12.30 -13.96 4.52
C ALA A 192 -12.39 -15.40 5.00
N PHE A 193 -13.44 -15.71 5.75
CA PHE A 193 -13.81 -17.08 6.10
C PHE A 193 -14.70 -17.67 4.99
N ASP A 194 -14.25 -18.72 4.34
CA ASP A 194 -14.99 -19.44 3.30
C ASP A 194 -15.97 -20.40 3.97
N THR A 195 -17.25 -20.05 3.98
CA THR A 195 -18.30 -20.84 4.66
C THR A 195 -18.56 -22.21 4.02
N GLY A 196 -18.22 -22.37 2.73
CA GLY A 196 -18.35 -23.64 2.03
C GLY A 196 -17.20 -24.60 2.31
N ARG A 197 -16.08 -24.10 2.83
CA ARG A 197 -14.88 -24.90 3.18
C ARG A 197 -14.58 -24.91 4.68
N ASP A 198 -15.35 -24.15 5.44
CA ASP A 198 -15.18 -23.95 6.89
C ASP A 198 -13.75 -23.55 7.29
N ASP A 199 -13.14 -22.65 6.49
CA ASP A 199 -11.73 -22.30 6.63
C ASP A 199 -11.43 -20.83 6.25
N TRP A 200 -10.38 -20.25 6.85
CA TRP A 200 -9.87 -18.94 6.50
C TRP A 200 -9.11 -18.97 5.18
N ARG A 201 -9.43 -18.02 4.31
CA ARG A 201 -8.82 -17.94 2.98
C ARG A 201 -8.48 -16.51 2.59
N THR A 202 -7.40 -16.42 1.82
CA THR A 202 -6.94 -15.18 1.23
C THR A 202 -7.26 -15.18 -0.27
N PHE A 203 -8.05 -14.21 -0.70
CA PHE A 203 -8.47 -14.05 -2.09
C PHE A 203 -7.80 -12.84 -2.71
N ARG A 204 -7.23 -12.97 -3.89
CA ARG A 204 -6.72 -11.83 -4.67
C ARG A 204 -7.88 -11.06 -5.25
N MET A 205 -7.92 -9.76 -5.02
CA MET A 205 -9.00 -8.88 -5.49
C MET A 205 -9.10 -8.80 -7.02
N ASP A 206 -7.98 -8.90 -7.73
CA ASP A 206 -7.94 -8.89 -9.21
C ASP A 206 -8.46 -10.20 -9.86
N ARG A 207 -8.72 -11.22 -9.06
CA ARG A 207 -9.25 -12.52 -9.49
C ARG A 207 -10.68 -12.78 -9.04
N LEU A 208 -11.29 -11.86 -8.31
CA LEU A 208 -12.66 -12.02 -7.83
C LEU A 208 -13.63 -11.09 -8.55
N ARG A 209 -14.87 -11.55 -8.67
CA ARG A 209 -16.01 -10.75 -9.10
C ARG A 209 -17.12 -10.92 -8.08
N LEU A 210 -17.64 -9.80 -7.58
CA LEU A 210 -18.76 -9.84 -6.64
C LEU A 210 -20.04 -10.25 -7.39
N ARG A 211 -20.86 -11.09 -6.72
CA ARG A 211 -22.17 -11.47 -7.20
C ARG A 211 -23.26 -10.99 -6.26
N THR A 212 -24.33 -10.47 -6.82
CA THR A 212 -25.54 -10.07 -6.08
C THR A 212 -26.60 -11.19 -6.18
N PRO A 213 -27.41 -11.37 -5.12
CA PRO A 213 -27.34 -10.73 -3.82
C PRO A 213 -26.16 -11.23 -3.01
N GLY A 214 -25.67 -10.38 -2.07
CA GLY A 214 -24.69 -10.76 -1.07
C GLY A 214 -25.25 -11.75 -0.04
N GLY A 215 -24.41 -12.14 0.91
CA GLY A 215 -24.80 -13.03 2.01
C GLY A 215 -25.49 -12.32 3.19
N PRO A 216 -25.96 -13.07 4.18
CA PRO A 216 -26.51 -12.56 5.43
C PRO A 216 -25.44 -11.84 6.28
N ARG A 217 -25.88 -11.19 7.36
CA ARG A 217 -24.96 -10.71 8.39
C ARG A 217 -24.37 -11.88 9.18
N PHE A 218 -23.10 -11.74 9.58
CA PHE A 218 -22.38 -12.75 10.35
C PHE A 218 -21.82 -12.19 11.65
N GLY A 219 -21.54 -13.07 12.61
CA GLY A 219 -20.90 -12.72 13.88
C GLY A 219 -19.39 -12.47 13.74
N PRO A 220 -18.76 -11.84 14.75
CA PRO A 220 -17.30 -11.69 14.76
C PRO A 220 -16.62 -13.07 14.79
N ARG A 221 -15.55 -13.22 14.00
CA ARG A 221 -14.65 -14.38 14.02
C ARG A 221 -13.23 -13.91 14.34
N GLU A 222 -12.51 -14.70 15.12
CA GLU A 222 -11.10 -14.47 15.37
C GLU A 222 -10.25 -15.08 14.26
N VAL A 223 -9.29 -14.31 13.78
CA VAL A 223 -8.32 -14.79 12.80
C VAL A 223 -7.32 -15.70 13.50
N PRO A 224 -6.98 -16.87 12.96
CA PRO A 224 -5.95 -17.74 13.54
C PRO A 224 -4.64 -17.00 13.76
N GLY A 225 -4.16 -16.99 15.01
CA GLY A 225 -2.99 -16.21 15.41
C GLY A 225 -3.23 -14.72 15.66
N GLY A 226 -4.48 -14.23 15.64
CA GLY A 226 -4.86 -12.87 16.05
C GLY A 226 -4.48 -11.75 15.06
N ASP A 227 -3.51 -11.98 14.17
CA ASP A 227 -3.02 -10.98 13.21
C ASP A 227 -3.43 -11.32 11.77
N ALA A 228 -4.37 -10.53 11.26
CA ALA A 228 -4.89 -10.65 9.89
C ALA A 228 -3.81 -10.38 8.83
N VAL A 229 -2.89 -9.45 9.09
CA VAL A 229 -1.81 -9.11 8.14
C VAL A 229 -0.82 -10.27 8.06
N ALA A 230 -0.36 -10.77 9.21
CA ALA A 230 0.53 -11.92 9.26
C ALA A 230 -0.13 -13.16 8.62
N HIS A 231 -1.45 -13.37 8.83
CA HIS A 231 -2.18 -14.47 8.20
C HIS A 231 -2.21 -14.33 6.66
N VAL A 232 -2.51 -13.13 6.15
CA VAL A 232 -2.50 -12.87 4.70
C VAL A 232 -1.10 -13.05 4.13
N LEU A 233 -0.07 -12.52 4.78
CA LEU A 233 1.31 -12.64 4.32
C LEU A 233 1.78 -14.08 4.25
N ARG A 234 1.45 -14.91 5.26
CA ARG A 234 1.69 -16.36 5.22
C ARG A 234 0.93 -17.03 4.07
N GLY A 235 -0.35 -16.73 3.92
CA GLY A 235 -1.19 -17.30 2.85
C GLY A 235 -0.77 -16.83 1.46
N VAL A 236 -0.34 -15.57 1.30
CA VAL A 236 0.18 -15.05 0.04
C VAL A 236 1.52 -15.69 -0.29
N GLY A 237 2.39 -15.88 0.69
CA GLY A 237 3.63 -16.62 0.55
C GLY A 237 3.35 -18.05 0.04
N SER A 238 2.58 -18.82 0.77
CA SER A 238 2.37 -20.24 0.48
C SER A 238 1.61 -20.53 -0.82
N VAL A 239 0.65 -19.69 -1.22
CA VAL A 239 -0.14 -19.85 -2.47
C VAL A 239 0.56 -19.26 -3.71
N ALA A 240 1.48 -18.31 -3.51
CA ALA A 240 2.27 -17.73 -4.60
C ALA A 240 3.53 -18.53 -4.93
N TRP A 241 3.87 -19.54 -4.15
CA TRP A 241 5.05 -20.34 -4.37
C TRP A 241 4.77 -21.43 -5.42
N GLU A 242 5.20 -21.18 -6.64
CA GLU A 242 5.29 -22.23 -7.68
C GLU A 242 6.29 -23.30 -7.28
N HIS A 243 7.28 -22.90 -6.47
CA HIS A 243 8.33 -23.76 -5.96
C HIS A 243 8.45 -23.61 -4.44
N PRO A 244 7.65 -24.37 -3.64
CA PRO A 244 7.79 -24.39 -2.20
C PRO A 244 9.11 -25.07 -1.78
N ALA A 245 9.67 -24.64 -0.65
CA ALA A 245 10.91 -25.20 -0.12
C ALA A 245 10.94 -25.18 1.41
N ARG A 246 11.68 -26.12 1.98
CA ARG A 246 12.04 -26.16 3.39
C ARG A 246 13.56 -26.10 3.50
N VAL A 247 14.04 -25.14 4.25
CA VAL A 247 15.47 -24.87 4.40
C VAL A 247 15.79 -24.71 5.89
N ARG A 248 16.76 -25.43 6.37
CA ARG A 248 17.34 -25.24 7.69
C ARG A 248 18.34 -24.11 7.62
N LEU A 249 18.13 -23.07 8.43
CA LEU A 249 19.07 -21.96 8.62
C LEU A 249 19.86 -22.21 9.89
N HIS A 250 21.19 -22.12 9.82
CA HIS A 250 22.06 -22.28 10.97
C HIS A 250 22.19 -20.96 11.74
N ALA A 251 21.07 -20.51 12.26
CA ALA A 251 20.91 -19.31 13.10
C ALA A 251 19.66 -19.42 13.97
N PRO A 252 19.67 -18.81 15.18
CA PRO A 252 18.51 -18.83 16.08
C PRO A 252 17.24 -18.26 15.42
N ALA A 253 16.09 -18.87 15.68
CA ALA A 253 14.79 -18.43 15.13
C ALA A 253 14.50 -16.95 15.44
N ALA A 254 14.82 -16.46 16.63
CA ALA A 254 14.62 -15.07 17.03
C ALA A 254 15.45 -14.08 16.19
N ALA A 255 16.70 -14.44 15.88
CA ALA A 255 17.58 -13.62 15.03
C ALA A 255 17.06 -13.55 13.60
N MET A 256 16.58 -14.67 13.07
CA MET A 256 16.01 -14.72 11.72
C MET A 256 14.64 -14.04 11.64
N ALA A 257 13.81 -14.13 12.66
CA ALA A 257 12.52 -13.43 12.73
C ALA A 257 12.66 -11.89 12.69
N ALA A 258 13.75 -11.35 13.23
CA ALA A 258 14.05 -9.92 13.15
C ALA A 258 14.48 -9.46 11.73
N ARG A 259 15.00 -10.37 10.91
CA ARG A 259 15.51 -10.09 9.55
C ARG A 259 14.52 -10.43 8.45
N LEU A 260 13.62 -11.37 8.71
CA LEU A 260 12.65 -11.87 7.73
C LEU A 260 11.29 -11.21 7.93
N THR A 261 10.71 -10.77 6.83
CA THR A 261 9.30 -10.35 6.86
C THR A 261 8.38 -11.57 6.92
N PRO A 262 7.17 -11.47 7.48
CA PRO A 262 6.19 -12.55 7.47
C PRO A 262 5.85 -13.09 6.07
N ALA A 263 6.10 -12.31 5.03
CA ALA A 263 5.91 -12.72 3.63
C ALA A 263 7.01 -13.65 3.10
N ALA A 264 8.18 -13.66 3.74
CA ALA A 264 9.31 -14.50 3.34
C ALA A 264 9.10 -15.98 3.62
N GLY A 265 8.27 -16.31 4.61
CA GLY A 265 7.97 -17.69 4.97
C GLY A 265 7.60 -17.86 6.45
N VAL A 266 7.53 -19.11 6.86
CA VAL A 266 7.24 -19.50 8.24
C VAL A 266 8.52 -20.05 8.86
N LEU A 267 8.90 -19.45 10.00
CA LEU A 267 10.02 -19.94 10.81
C LEU A 267 9.50 -20.89 11.88
N THR A 268 10.16 -22.04 11.99
CA THR A 268 9.96 -23.01 13.08
C THR A 268 11.29 -23.17 13.82
N ASP A 269 11.25 -23.13 15.13
CA ASP A 269 12.44 -23.33 15.96
C ASP A 269 12.96 -24.77 15.77
N ASP A 270 14.28 -24.92 15.64
CA ASP A 270 14.97 -26.21 15.46
C ASP A 270 16.22 -26.28 16.38
N GLY A 271 16.07 -25.76 17.60
CA GLY A 271 17.10 -25.70 18.61
C GLY A 271 17.75 -24.32 18.77
N PRO A 272 18.73 -24.18 19.69
CA PRO A 272 19.28 -22.89 20.06
C PRO A 272 20.00 -22.18 18.91
N ASP A 273 20.59 -22.92 17.98
CA ASP A 273 21.45 -22.40 16.91
C ASP A 273 20.89 -22.63 15.50
N ALA A 274 19.65 -23.09 15.38
CA ALA A 274 19.04 -23.36 14.08
C ALA A 274 17.54 -23.11 14.08
N CYS A 275 17.00 -22.84 12.87
CA CYS A 275 15.57 -22.81 12.61
C CYS A 275 15.26 -23.38 11.22
N VAL A 276 14.04 -23.84 11.01
CA VAL A 276 13.55 -24.26 9.70
C VAL A 276 12.70 -23.13 9.11
N LEU A 277 13.08 -22.69 7.93
CA LEU A 277 12.31 -21.76 7.14
C LEU A 277 11.49 -22.53 6.08
N GLU A 278 10.17 -22.49 6.20
CA GLU A 278 9.27 -22.88 5.12
C GLU A 278 9.02 -21.67 4.23
N THR A 279 9.47 -21.73 3.00
CA THR A 279 9.50 -20.61 2.04
C THR A 279 9.21 -21.09 0.64
N GLY A 280 9.28 -20.21 -0.33
CA GLY A 280 9.15 -20.55 -1.74
C GLY A 280 9.26 -19.32 -2.65
N GLY A 281 9.17 -19.56 -3.94
CA GLY A 281 9.30 -18.49 -4.94
C GLY A 281 8.61 -18.82 -6.26
N ALA A 282 8.59 -17.84 -7.15
CA ALA A 282 8.08 -18.00 -8.51
C ALA A 282 9.02 -18.84 -9.41
N SER A 283 10.28 -19.00 -8.99
CA SER A 283 11.25 -19.89 -9.62
C SER A 283 12.31 -20.33 -8.62
N LEU A 284 12.95 -21.48 -8.86
CA LEU A 284 14.07 -21.94 -8.03
C LEU A 284 15.24 -20.96 -8.06
N ALA A 285 15.50 -20.30 -9.19
CA ALA A 285 16.55 -19.30 -9.33
C ALA A 285 16.31 -18.07 -8.43
N ASN A 286 15.07 -17.55 -8.38
CA ASN A 286 14.70 -16.45 -7.49
C ASN A 286 14.83 -16.85 -6.03
N LEU A 287 14.45 -18.09 -5.71
CA LEU A 287 14.56 -18.62 -4.36
C LEU A 287 16.03 -18.76 -3.93
N VAL A 288 16.91 -19.23 -4.80
CA VAL A 288 18.36 -19.25 -4.55
C VAL A 288 18.88 -17.85 -4.26
N GLY A 289 18.55 -16.84 -5.08
CA GLY A 289 18.94 -15.45 -4.84
C GLY A 289 18.48 -14.94 -3.49
N PHE A 290 17.24 -15.21 -3.12
CA PHE A 290 16.70 -14.85 -1.81
C PHE A 290 17.45 -15.54 -0.66
N LEU A 291 17.66 -16.86 -0.76
CA LEU A 291 18.35 -17.61 0.31
C LEU A 291 19.80 -17.16 0.50
N LEU A 292 20.51 -16.85 -0.58
CA LEU A 292 21.87 -16.31 -0.51
C LEU A 292 21.92 -14.90 0.10
N SER A 293 20.89 -14.09 -0.11
CA SER A 293 20.79 -12.74 0.51
C SER A 293 20.60 -12.76 2.02
N LEU A 294 20.30 -13.92 2.61
CA LEU A 294 20.17 -14.07 4.06
C LEU A 294 21.54 -14.08 4.76
N GLU A 295 22.65 -14.32 4.02
CA GLU A 295 24.01 -14.32 4.54
C GLU A 295 24.18 -15.20 5.79
N VAL A 296 23.52 -16.37 5.78
CA VAL A 296 23.65 -17.40 6.84
C VAL A 296 23.90 -18.75 6.19
N GLU A 297 24.59 -19.62 6.90
CA GLU A 297 24.74 -21.00 6.46
C GLU A 297 23.37 -21.69 6.44
N LEU A 298 23.14 -22.50 5.42
CA LEU A 298 21.85 -23.14 5.20
C LEU A 298 21.97 -24.56 4.67
N THR A 299 20.97 -25.37 4.96
CA THR A 299 20.81 -26.72 4.43
C THR A 299 19.44 -26.86 3.79
N VAL A 300 19.40 -27.15 2.50
CA VAL A 300 18.13 -27.39 1.80
C VAL A 300 17.59 -28.76 2.19
N LEU A 301 16.44 -28.78 2.84
CA LEU A 301 15.75 -30.00 3.24
C LEU A 301 14.90 -30.54 2.08
N ASP A 302 14.14 -29.68 1.42
CA ASP A 302 13.24 -29.98 0.31
C ASP A 302 13.00 -28.74 -0.56
N PRO A 303 12.83 -28.82 -1.89
CA PRO A 303 12.97 -30.00 -2.75
C PRO A 303 14.43 -30.27 -3.18
N PRO A 304 14.77 -31.47 -3.63
CA PRO A 304 16.12 -31.78 -4.18
C PRO A 304 16.55 -30.87 -5.33
N ALA A 305 15.63 -30.49 -6.21
CA ALA A 305 15.87 -29.59 -7.33
C ALA A 305 16.41 -28.20 -6.89
N LEU A 306 16.09 -27.73 -5.70
CA LEU A 306 16.64 -26.48 -5.14
C LEU A 306 18.13 -26.65 -4.79
N ARG A 307 18.55 -27.82 -4.29
CA ARG A 307 19.98 -28.14 -4.03
C ARG A 307 20.80 -28.08 -5.31
N GLU A 308 20.29 -28.69 -6.38
CA GLU A 308 20.93 -28.70 -7.70
C GLU A 308 21.03 -27.27 -8.27
N THR A 309 19.98 -26.49 -8.15
CA THR A 309 19.95 -25.08 -8.61
C THR A 309 20.95 -24.25 -7.81
N LEU A 310 21.04 -24.43 -6.49
CA LEU A 310 21.98 -23.74 -5.62
C LEU A 310 23.43 -24.10 -5.97
N ALA A 311 23.74 -25.38 -6.16
CA ALA A 311 25.06 -25.85 -6.59
C ALA A 311 25.47 -25.24 -7.93
N SER A 312 24.58 -25.30 -8.93
CA SER A 312 24.80 -24.71 -10.25
C SER A 312 25.00 -23.18 -10.20
N ALA A 313 24.29 -22.48 -9.33
CA ALA A 313 24.47 -21.04 -9.10
C ALA A 313 25.86 -20.75 -8.51
N GLY A 314 26.28 -21.52 -7.51
CA GLY A 314 27.60 -21.43 -6.89
C GLY A 314 28.74 -21.66 -7.91
N GLU A 315 28.63 -22.68 -8.77
CA GLU A 315 29.62 -22.93 -9.83
C GLU A 315 29.69 -21.79 -10.85
N ARG A 316 28.53 -21.21 -11.24
CA ARG A 316 28.52 -20.06 -12.17
C ARG A 316 29.17 -18.85 -11.53
N ALA A 317 28.90 -18.56 -10.28
CA ALA A 317 29.49 -17.46 -9.53
C ALA A 317 31.00 -17.63 -9.38
N ALA A 318 31.48 -18.85 -9.07
CA ALA A 318 32.89 -19.17 -8.98
C ALA A 318 33.61 -19.05 -10.33
N ARG A 319 32.98 -19.46 -11.45
CA ARG A 319 33.55 -19.26 -12.79
C ARG A 319 33.65 -17.78 -13.16
N ALA A 320 32.62 -17.00 -12.89
CA ALA A 320 32.62 -15.56 -13.17
C ALA A 320 33.72 -14.82 -12.37
N SER A 321 33.89 -15.15 -11.09
CA SER A 321 34.94 -14.57 -10.25
C SER A 321 36.35 -14.90 -10.75
N ARG A 322 36.59 -16.16 -11.23
CA ARG A 322 37.89 -16.55 -11.80
C ARG A 322 38.19 -15.85 -13.13
N ALA A 323 37.20 -15.65 -13.98
CA ALA A 323 37.35 -14.96 -15.25
C ALA A 323 37.80 -13.50 -15.07
N VAL A 324 37.30 -12.81 -14.04
CA VAL A 324 37.72 -11.44 -13.71
C VAL A 324 39.17 -11.41 -13.24
N ARG A 325 39.58 -12.32 -12.35
CA ARG A 325 40.97 -12.40 -11.86
C ARG A 325 41.97 -12.71 -12.98
N ALA A 326 41.64 -13.63 -13.88
CA ALA A 326 42.48 -13.92 -15.03
C ALA A 326 42.63 -12.72 -15.98
N GLY A 327 41.62 -11.92 -16.14
CA GLY A 327 41.65 -10.67 -16.90
C GLY A 327 42.53 -9.60 -16.24
N GLU A 328 42.44 -9.44 -14.93
CA GLU A 328 43.25 -8.50 -14.14
C GLU A 328 44.73 -8.89 -14.17
N GLU A 329 45.06 -10.17 -13.98
CA GLU A 329 46.43 -10.69 -14.07
C GLU A 329 47.02 -10.51 -15.49
N ALA A 330 46.22 -10.69 -16.55
CA ALA A 330 46.65 -10.47 -17.92
C ALA A 330 46.95 -9.00 -18.20
N VAL A 331 46.17 -8.07 -17.66
CA VAL A 331 46.43 -6.62 -17.80
C VAL A 331 47.66 -6.20 -17.01
N GLU A 332 47.85 -6.70 -15.79
CA GLU A 332 49.01 -6.40 -14.95
C GLU A 332 50.31 -6.92 -15.57
N ASN A 333 50.30 -8.15 -16.12
CA ASN A 333 51.42 -8.73 -16.83
C ASN A 333 51.77 -7.97 -18.12
N ALA A 334 50.76 -7.50 -18.88
CA ALA A 334 50.96 -6.71 -20.07
C ALA A 334 51.59 -5.33 -19.73
N THR A 335 51.14 -4.70 -18.64
CA THR A 335 51.66 -3.40 -18.17
C THR A 335 53.11 -3.54 -17.67
N THR A 336 53.43 -4.64 -16.99
CA THR A 336 54.78 -4.92 -16.49
C THR A 336 55.75 -5.22 -17.64
N PHE A 337 55.28 -5.91 -18.70
CA PHE A 337 56.09 -6.21 -19.88
C PHE A 337 56.42 -4.95 -20.67
N THR A 338 55.47 -4.01 -20.78
CA THR A 338 55.68 -2.73 -21.49
C THR A 338 56.64 -1.82 -20.72
N SER A 339 56.60 -1.82 -19.38
CA SER A 339 57.54 -1.07 -18.54
C SER A 339 58.98 -1.59 -18.60
N LYS A 340 59.18 -2.90 -18.66
CA LYS A 340 60.54 -3.52 -18.80
C LYS A 340 61.18 -3.27 -20.16
N ASN A 341 60.42 -3.29 -21.26
CA ASN A 341 60.96 -3.02 -22.58
C ASN A 341 61.21 -1.54 -22.87
N GLY A 342 60.52 -0.60 -22.19
CA GLY A 342 60.77 0.81 -22.30
C GLY A 342 62.07 1.28 -21.64
N GLN A 343 62.61 0.54 -20.68
CA GLN A 343 63.88 0.86 -20.02
C GLN A 343 65.13 0.35 -20.76
N ASN A 344 64.97 -0.64 -21.65
CA ASN A 344 66.10 -1.17 -22.47
C ASN A 344 66.34 -0.43 -23.79
N LEU A 345 65.55 0.59 -24.11
CA LEU A 345 65.72 1.43 -25.33
C LEU A 345 66.37 2.80 -25.05
N LEU A 346 66.75 3.07 -23.78
CA LEU A 346 67.39 4.30 -23.35
C LEU A 346 68.80 4.14 -22.71
N SER A 347 69.43 2.96 -22.92
CA SER A 347 70.80 2.68 -22.51
C SER A 347 71.75 2.55 -23.72
#